data_0e08b30230ffc747ed88af4af14bd636
#
_entry.id   0e08b30230ffc747ed88af4af14bd636
#
_cell.length_a   1.000
_cell.length_b   1.000
_cell.length_c   1.000
_cell.angle_alpha   90.00
_cell.angle_beta   90.00
_cell.angle_gamma   90.00
#
_symmetry.space_group_name_H-M   'P 1'
#
loop_
_entity.id
_entity.type
_entity.pdbx_description
1 polymer ?
#
loop_
_entity_poly.entity_id
_entity_poly.type
_entity_poly.pdbx_seq_one_letter_code
_entity_poly.pdbx_strand_id
1 'polypeptide(L)'
;CPSASLYLVSVMSMFDDRLMGAHVESVRLAMAELEKLAAVRVRDGENVRTNHYEVTGKLVYAEFTHDASRALDPQLHTHNVVCNVTRGSDGKYKALESLEMIRAIRYAGKVYHNAMAAKCHELGYETVDVRDRKGNIIWYDLRCVSDEVMERFSKRRLQIEKAEAEFIAEHGRKPTLSENNYLSISTRSDKMKTSTWNAVREYQLG
;
A
#
# COMPACT_ATOMS: atom_id res chain seq x y z
N CYS A 1 5.47 -6.62 -5.41
CA CYS A 1 4.62 -6.07 -6.48
C CYS A 1 3.25 -5.81 -5.92
N PRO A 2 2.61 -4.66 -6.18
CA PRO A 2 1.19 -4.54 -6.01
C PRO A 2 0.55 -5.62 -6.88
N SER A 3 -0.41 -6.34 -6.35
CA SER A 3 -1.13 -7.37 -7.08
C SER A 3 -1.94 -6.75 -8.22
N ALA A 4 -2.26 -7.54 -9.22
CA ALA A 4 -3.00 -7.13 -10.40
C ALA A 4 -4.28 -6.34 -10.06
N SER A 5 -4.99 -6.71 -9.01
CA SER A 5 -6.27 -6.09 -8.60
C SER A 5 -6.18 -4.65 -8.10
N LEU A 6 -5.07 -4.23 -7.47
CA LEU A 6 -4.89 -2.80 -7.14
C LEU A 6 -4.74 -1.96 -8.39
N TYR A 7 -4.12 -2.51 -9.44
CA TYR A 7 -4.10 -1.88 -10.75
C TYR A 7 -5.50 -1.79 -11.37
N LEU A 8 -6.30 -2.86 -11.25
CA LEU A 8 -7.65 -2.90 -11.76
C LEU A 8 -8.55 -1.85 -11.10
N VAL A 9 -8.52 -1.77 -9.78
CA VAL A 9 -9.22 -0.72 -9.04
C VAL A 9 -8.72 0.67 -9.44
N SER A 10 -7.42 0.82 -9.66
CA SER A 10 -6.83 2.09 -10.07
C SER A 10 -7.27 2.52 -11.46
N VAL A 11 -7.33 1.60 -12.43
CA VAL A 11 -7.85 1.89 -13.77
C VAL A 11 -9.33 2.25 -13.70
N MET A 12 -10.12 1.47 -12.97
CA MET A 12 -11.56 1.73 -12.84
C MET A 12 -11.87 3.03 -12.11
N SER A 13 -11.02 3.45 -11.14
CA SER A 13 -11.19 4.74 -10.44
C SER A 13 -11.03 5.97 -11.35
N MET A 14 -10.44 5.81 -12.55
CA MET A 14 -10.41 6.87 -13.55
C MET A 14 -11.80 7.15 -14.12
N PHE A 15 -12.72 6.18 -14.08
CA PHE A 15 -14.05 6.24 -14.65
C PHE A 15 -15.16 6.25 -13.59
N ASP A 16 -14.86 5.86 -12.34
CA ASP A 16 -15.81 5.77 -11.24
C ASP A 16 -15.21 6.34 -9.94
N ASP A 17 -15.55 7.58 -9.63
CA ASP A 17 -15.06 8.29 -8.43
C ASP A 17 -15.50 7.63 -7.11
N ARG A 18 -16.53 6.76 -7.13
CA ARG A 18 -16.97 5.98 -5.95
C ARG A 18 -15.89 5.04 -5.46
N LEU A 19 -15.03 4.52 -6.35
CA LEU A 19 -13.89 3.67 -6.00
C LEU A 19 -12.82 4.44 -5.22
N MET A 20 -12.65 5.73 -5.48
CA MET A 20 -11.78 6.60 -4.68
C MET A 20 -12.29 6.70 -3.24
N GLY A 21 -13.60 6.92 -3.06
CA GLY A 21 -14.24 6.93 -1.74
C GLY A 21 -14.08 5.60 -1.01
N ALA A 22 -14.34 4.49 -1.70
CA ALA A 22 -14.16 3.14 -1.18
C ALA A 22 -12.71 2.86 -0.73
N HIS A 23 -11.72 3.34 -1.51
CA HIS A 23 -10.31 3.24 -1.16
C HIS A 23 -10.00 4.01 0.13
N VAL A 24 -10.40 5.27 0.24
CA VAL A 24 -10.15 6.10 1.43
C VAL A 24 -10.78 5.47 2.68
N GLU A 25 -12.03 5.00 2.61
CA GLU A 25 -12.68 4.31 3.72
C GLU A 25 -11.93 3.02 4.10
N SER A 26 -11.49 2.23 3.14
CA SER A 26 -10.73 0.99 3.39
C SER A 26 -9.37 1.27 4.03
N VAL A 27 -8.69 2.35 3.63
CA VAL A 27 -7.44 2.81 4.26
C VAL A 27 -7.69 3.17 5.72
N ARG A 28 -8.76 3.92 6.02
CA ARG A 28 -9.10 4.31 7.40
C ARG A 28 -9.42 3.13 8.29
N LEU A 29 -10.09 2.10 7.78
CA LEU A 29 -10.31 0.85 8.51
C LEU A 29 -8.98 0.16 8.86
N ALA A 30 -8.05 0.08 7.92
CA ALA A 30 -6.72 -0.47 8.19
C ALA A 30 -5.92 0.35 9.20
N MET A 31 -5.98 1.68 9.11
CA MET A 31 -5.32 2.58 10.06
C MET A 31 -5.94 2.49 11.46
N ALA A 32 -7.25 2.31 11.58
CA ALA A 32 -7.92 2.08 12.85
C ALA A 32 -7.44 0.79 13.56
N GLU A 33 -7.11 -0.26 12.82
CA GLU A 33 -6.49 -1.47 13.39
C GLU A 33 -5.07 -1.20 13.90
N LEU A 34 -4.27 -0.41 13.18
CA LEU A 34 -2.94 -0.02 13.64
C LEU A 34 -3.00 0.92 14.85
N GLU A 35 -3.98 1.81 14.91
CA GLU A 35 -4.19 2.71 16.04
C GLU A 35 -4.40 1.98 17.36
N LYS A 36 -5.08 0.83 17.36
CA LYS A 36 -5.27 -0.02 18.55
C LYS A 36 -3.94 -0.50 19.16
N LEU A 37 -2.86 -0.49 18.38
CA LEU A 37 -1.52 -0.92 18.79
C LEU A 37 -0.60 0.25 19.14
N ALA A 38 -1.08 1.48 19.03
CA ALA A 38 -0.30 2.66 19.41
C ALA A 38 0.04 2.61 20.89
N ALA A 39 1.33 2.73 21.20
CA ALA A 39 1.82 2.59 22.57
C ALA A 39 2.91 3.61 22.90
N VAL A 40 3.17 3.78 24.19
CA VAL A 40 4.33 4.52 24.71
C VAL A 40 5.19 3.60 25.56
N ARG A 41 6.48 3.88 25.59
CA ARG A 41 7.40 3.25 26.54
C ARG A 41 7.33 4.00 27.88
N VAL A 42 7.02 3.28 28.93
CA VAL A 42 7.03 3.79 30.31
C VAL A 42 8.25 3.23 31.04
N ARG A 43 8.98 4.11 31.71
CA ARG A 43 10.12 3.72 32.54
C ARG A 43 9.67 3.66 34.00
N ASP A 44 9.88 2.50 34.64
CA ASP A 44 9.60 2.31 36.05
C ASP A 44 10.86 2.66 36.88
N GLY A 45 10.90 3.87 37.40
CA GLY A 45 11.97 4.34 38.29
C GLY A 45 13.31 4.61 37.61
N GLU A 46 14.38 4.71 38.40
CA GLU A 46 15.75 4.97 37.92
C GLU A 46 16.42 3.75 37.26
N ASN A 47 15.87 2.54 37.45
CA ASN A 47 16.40 1.31 36.87
C ASN A 47 15.93 1.14 35.43
N VAL A 48 16.82 1.40 34.49
CA VAL A 48 16.63 1.31 33.02
C VAL A 48 16.22 -0.10 32.53
N ARG A 49 16.20 -1.13 33.37
CA ARG A 49 15.92 -2.53 33.00
C ARG A 49 14.44 -2.90 33.04
N THR A 50 13.57 -2.11 33.62
CA THR A 50 12.12 -2.37 33.74
C THR A 50 11.34 -1.36 32.90
N ASN A 51 11.36 -1.56 31.57
CA ASN A 51 10.47 -0.82 30.69
C ASN A 51 9.21 -1.66 30.45
N HIS A 52 8.06 -1.07 30.57
CA HIS A 52 6.84 -1.65 30.06
C HIS A 52 6.21 -0.75 28.98
N TYR A 53 5.30 -1.31 28.23
CA TYR A 53 4.59 -0.58 27.19
C TYR A 53 3.16 -0.34 27.62
N GLU A 54 2.73 0.91 27.53
CA GLU A 54 1.35 1.31 27.75
C GLU A 54 0.68 1.53 26.39
N VAL A 55 -0.34 0.75 26.09
CA VAL A 55 -1.16 0.92 24.89
C VAL A 55 -2.02 2.18 25.07
N THR A 56 -1.86 3.13 24.18
CA THR A 56 -2.60 4.41 24.21
C THR A 56 -3.82 4.40 23.32
N GLY A 57 -3.81 3.61 22.23
CA GLY A 57 -4.87 3.58 21.25
C GLY A 57 -5.12 4.93 20.57
N LYS A 58 -4.08 5.76 20.46
CA LYS A 58 -4.18 7.12 19.91
C LYS A 58 -3.07 7.33 18.91
N LEU A 59 -3.45 7.57 17.65
CA LEU A 59 -2.54 7.80 16.55
C LEU A 59 -2.82 9.15 15.90
N VAL A 60 -1.75 9.88 15.58
CA VAL A 60 -1.83 11.11 14.78
C VAL A 60 -1.15 10.86 13.47
N TYR A 61 -1.88 10.99 12.37
CA TYR A 61 -1.34 10.80 11.04
C TYR A 61 -2.02 11.71 10.01
N ALA A 62 -1.33 11.94 8.89
CA ALA A 62 -1.86 12.65 7.74
C ALA A 62 -2.01 11.69 6.57
N GLU A 63 -3.12 11.79 5.83
CA GLU A 63 -3.43 10.99 4.65
C GLU A 63 -3.17 11.80 3.38
N PHE A 64 -2.41 11.23 2.46
CA PHE A 64 -2.14 11.80 1.14
C PHE A 64 -2.49 10.76 0.08
N THR A 65 -3.67 10.89 -0.51
CA THR A 65 -4.14 9.97 -1.56
C THR A 65 -3.68 10.43 -2.92
N HIS A 66 -3.16 9.50 -3.71
CA HIS A 66 -2.70 9.67 -5.08
C HIS A 66 -3.34 8.60 -5.96
N ASP A 67 -3.57 8.94 -7.20
CA ASP A 67 -4.19 8.09 -8.23
C ASP A 67 -3.21 7.66 -9.33
N ALA A 68 -2.01 8.21 -9.36
CA ALA A 68 -1.03 7.96 -10.38
C ALA A 68 0.35 7.56 -9.84
N SER A 69 1.05 6.72 -10.59
CA SER A 69 2.45 6.37 -10.37
C SER A 69 3.37 7.52 -10.83
N ARG A 70 4.69 7.36 -10.63
CA ARG A 70 5.70 8.32 -11.17
C ARG A 70 5.71 8.39 -12.69
N ALA A 71 5.34 7.28 -13.35
CA ALA A 71 5.23 7.18 -14.81
C ALA A 71 3.83 7.55 -15.32
N LEU A 72 2.99 8.12 -14.46
CA LEU A 72 1.59 8.50 -14.70
C LEU A 72 0.66 7.32 -15.02
N ASP A 73 1.09 6.09 -14.79
CA ASP A 73 0.17 4.95 -14.86
C ASP A 73 -0.87 5.05 -13.72
N PRO A 74 -2.13 4.62 -13.92
CA PRO A 74 -3.12 4.58 -12.86
C PRO A 74 -2.62 3.78 -11.66
N GLN A 75 -2.52 4.40 -10.50
CA GLN A 75 -2.07 3.77 -9.27
C GLN A 75 -2.70 4.45 -8.06
N LEU A 76 -3.88 3.98 -7.69
CA LEU A 76 -4.58 4.46 -6.51
C LEU A 76 -3.86 4.00 -5.24
N HIS A 77 -3.33 4.93 -4.46
CA HIS A 77 -2.62 4.64 -3.22
C HIS A 77 -2.66 5.81 -2.25
N THR A 78 -2.49 5.52 -0.96
CA THR A 78 -2.45 6.54 0.09
C THR A 78 -1.16 6.43 0.89
N HIS A 79 -0.46 7.54 1.05
CA HIS A 79 0.61 7.67 2.00
C HIS A 79 0.05 8.12 3.35
N ASN A 80 0.17 7.27 4.36
CA ASN A 80 -0.17 7.62 5.74
C ASN A 80 1.12 8.02 6.47
N VAL A 81 1.29 9.30 6.72
CA VAL A 81 2.45 9.84 7.44
C VAL A 81 2.12 9.90 8.93
N VAL A 82 2.61 8.90 9.66
CA VAL A 82 2.36 8.78 11.11
C VAL A 82 3.32 9.67 11.89
N CYS A 83 2.78 10.53 12.74
CA CYS A 83 3.56 11.36 13.65
C CYS A 83 4.14 10.49 14.78
N ASN A 84 5.43 10.70 15.09
CA ASN A 84 6.07 10.00 16.21
C ASN A 84 5.64 10.59 17.56
N VAL A 85 4.32 10.61 17.82
CA VAL A 85 3.74 11.15 19.03
C VAL A 85 2.43 10.44 19.36
N THR A 86 2.23 10.17 20.66
CA THR A 86 0.94 9.73 21.22
C THR A 86 0.78 10.26 22.64
N ARG A 87 -0.43 10.24 23.19
CA ARG A 87 -0.73 10.78 24.52
C ARG A 87 -0.93 9.65 25.51
N GLY A 88 -0.02 9.55 26.49
CA GLY A 88 -0.11 8.57 27.58
C GLY A 88 -1.26 8.82 28.56
N SER A 89 -1.47 7.87 29.49
CA SER A 89 -2.49 7.96 30.55
C SER A 89 -2.22 9.12 31.52
N ASP A 90 -0.94 9.51 31.69
CA ASP A 90 -0.53 10.70 32.47
C ASP A 90 -0.85 12.02 31.77
N GLY A 91 -1.51 11.98 30.61
CA GLY A 91 -1.89 13.15 29.83
C GLY A 91 -0.74 13.80 29.04
N LYS A 92 0.49 13.30 29.15
CA LYS A 92 1.66 13.85 28.47
C LYS A 92 1.83 13.26 27.08
N TYR A 93 2.36 14.06 26.18
CA TYR A 93 2.76 13.60 24.85
C TYR A 93 4.16 12.97 24.92
N LYS A 94 4.28 11.78 24.34
CA LYS A 94 5.50 10.97 24.35
C LYS A 94 5.73 10.40 22.94
N ALA A 95 6.97 9.94 22.69
CA ALA A 95 7.30 9.25 21.46
C ALA A 95 6.48 7.97 21.32
N LEU A 96 5.96 7.74 20.12
CA LEU A 96 5.22 6.53 19.75
C LEU A 96 6.15 5.32 19.74
N GLU A 97 5.78 4.26 20.43
CA GLU A 97 6.42 2.95 20.26
C GLU A 97 5.75 2.22 19.11
N SER A 98 6.46 2.05 17.99
CA SER A 98 5.88 1.59 16.73
C SER A 98 6.11 0.10 16.42
N LEU A 99 6.84 -0.63 17.26
CA LEU A 99 7.27 -2.01 16.92
C LEU A 99 6.09 -2.94 16.63
N GLU A 100 5.06 -2.94 17.46
CA GLU A 100 3.89 -3.81 17.25
C GLU A 100 3.07 -3.36 16.05
N MET A 101 2.99 -2.07 15.78
CA MET A 101 2.36 -1.55 14.56
C MET A 101 3.10 -2.05 13.30
N ILE A 102 4.45 -1.99 13.30
CA ILE A 102 5.27 -2.48 12.18
C ILE A 102 5.04 -3.98 11.96
N ARG A 103 4.96 -4.78 13.03
CA ARG A 103 4.64 -6.21 12.95
C ARG A 103 3.26 -6.47 12.37
N ALA A 104 2.30 -5.60 12.64
CA ALA A 104 0.92 -5.70 12.21
C ALA A 104 0.66 -5.14 10.79
N ILE A 105 1.64 -4.56 10.08
CA ILE A 105 1.45 -3.97 8.74
C ILE A 105 0.80 -4.96 7.76
N ARG A 106 1.22 -6.23 7.79
CA ARG A 106 0.63 -7.26 6.91
C ARG A 106 -0.83 -7.55 7.26
N TYR A 107 -1.17 -7.54 8.54
CA TYR A 107 -2.56 -7.69 9.00
C TYR A 107 -3.40 -6.49 8.55
N ALA A 108 -2.94 -5.28 8.80
CA ALA A 108 -3.63 -4.06 8.35
C ALA A 108 -3.83 -4.04 6.82
N GLY A 109 -2.82 -4.51 6.06
CA GLY A 109 -2.97 -4.71 4.62
C GLY A 109 -4.10 -5.68 4.25
N LYS A 110 -4.28 -6.78 5.00
CA LYS A 110 -5.41 -7.70 4.76
C LYS A 110 -6.75 -7.06 5.11
N VAL A 111 -6.82 -6.26 6.18
CA VAL A 111 -8.04 -5.50 6.52
C VAL A 111 -8.41 -4.56 5.37
N TYR A 112 -7.44 -3.78 4.86
CA TYR A 112 -7.65 -2.92 3.69
C TYR A 112 -8.21 -3.71 2.49
N HIS A 113 -7.59 -4.85 2.15
CA HIS A 113 -8.00 -5.63 0.99
C HIS A 113 -9.41 -6.20 1.13
N ASN A 114 -9.75 -6.73 2.29
CA ASN A 114 -11.08 -7.26 2.55
C ASN A 114 -12.14 -6.15 2.51
N ALA A 115 -11.84 -4.99 3.11
CA ALA A 115 -12.74 -3.85 3.07
C ALA A 115 -12.96 -3.34 1.64
N MET A 116 -11.88 -3.23 0.85
CA MET A 116 -11.96 -2.78 -0.54
C MET A 116 -12.73 -3.77 -1.41
N ALA A 117 -12.56 -5.09 -1.22
CA ALA A 117 -13.34 -6.12 -1.91
C ALA A 117 -14.85 -5.99 -1.61
N ALA A 118 -15.20 -5.83 -0.33
CA ALA A 118 -16.59 -5.63 0.08
C ALA A 118 -17.19 -4.37 -0.56
N LYS A 119 -16.44 -3.27 -0.57
CA LYS A 119 -16.86 -2.02 -1.23
C LYS A 119 -17.02 -2.17 -2.74
N CYS A 120 -16.14 -2.90 -3.41
CA CYS A 120 -16.31 -3.21 -4.83
C CYS A 120 -17.62 -3.98 -5.09
N HIS A 121 -17.94 -4.97 -4.25
CA HIS A 121 -19.22 -5.69 -4.35
C HIS A 121 -20.44 -4.78 -4.10
N GLU A 122 -20.39 -3.91 -3.09
CA GLU A 122 -21.46 -2.92 -2.81
C GLU A 122 -21.69 -1.99 -4.01
N LEU A 123 -20.63 -1.65 -4.74
CA LEU A 123 -20.69 -0.81 -5.94
C LEU A 123 -21.11 -1.57 -7.22
N GLY A 124 -21.32 -2.89 -7.12
CA GLY A 124 -21.74 -3.74 -8.23
C GLY A 124 -20.62 -4.32 -9.07
N TYR A 125 -19.36 -4.25 -8.63
CA TYR A 125 -18.24 -4.89 -9.31
C TYR A 125 -18.16 -6.37 -8.96
N GLU A 126 -17.98 -7.20 -9.98
CA GLU A 126 -17.75 -8.62 -9.79
C GLU A 126 -16.25 -8.87 -9.47
N THR A 127 -15.98 -9.55 -8.35
CA THR A 127 -14.63 -9.92 -7.95
C THR A 127 -14.39 -11.42 -8.11
N VAL A 128 -13.15 -11.79 -8.41
CA VAL A 128 -12.70 -13.17 -8.52
C VAL A 128 -11.59 -13.41 -7.51
N ASP A 129 -11.73 -14.47 -6.71
CA ASP A 129 -10.69 -14.84 -5.75
C ASP A 129 -9.41 -15.31 -6.45
N VAL A 130 -8.29 -14.73 -6.08
CA VAL A 130 -6.96 -15.21 -6.44
C VAL A 130 -6.44 -16.08 -5.30
N ARG A 131 -6.12 -17.34 -5.60
CA ARG A 131 -5.71 -18.34 -4.61
C ARG A 131 -4.23 -18.70 -4.75
N ASP A 132 -3.59 -19.03 -3.64
CA ASP A 132 -2.26 -19.60 -3.63
C ASP A 132 -2.27 -21.09 -4.05
N ARG A 133 -1.07 -21.69 -4.14
CA ARG A 133 -0.94 -23.14 -4.47
C ARG A 133 -1.59 -24.08 -3.45
N LYS A 134 -1.93 -23.58 -2.26
CA LYS A 134 -2.60 -24.33 -1.20
C LYS A 134 -4.11 -24.10 -1.18
N GLY A 135 -4.64 -23.28 -2.11
CA GLY A 135 -6.07 -22.95 -2.20
C GLY A 135 -6.51 -21.80 -1.29
N ASN A 136 -5.62 -21.17 -0.53
CA ASN A 136 -5.98 -20.02 0.31
C ASN A 136 -6.20 -18.78 -0.56
N ILE A 137 -7.23 -18.02 -0.24
CA ILE A 137 -7.46 -16.71 -0.87
C ILE A 137 -6.36 -15.75 -0.41
N ILE A 138 -5.52 -15.33 -1.36
CA ILE A 138 -4.45 -14.36 -1.11
C ILE A 138 -4.84 -12.98 -1.57
N TRP A 139 -5.78 -12.90 -2.53
CA TRP A 139 -6.19 -11.69 -3.20
C TRP A 139 -7.54 -11.84 -3.91
N TYR A 140 -8.05 -10.75 -4.46
CA TYR A 140 -9.17 -10.74 -5.41
C TYR A 140 -8.81 -9.88 -6.64
N ASP A 141 -9.40 -10.18 -7.77
CA ASP A 141 -9.33 -9.38 -8.99
C ASP A 141 -10.73 -8.93 -9.42
N LEU A 142 -10.83 -7.83 -10.16
CA LEU A 142 -12.07 -7.38 -10.78
C LEU A 142 -12.22 -8.05 -12.15
N ARG A 143 -13.38 -8.64 -12.41
CA ARG A 143 -13.62 -9.37 -13.68
C ARG A 143 -13.76 -8.45 -14.91
N CYS A 144 -13.99 -7.17 -14.70
CA CYS A 144 -14.34 -6.23 -15.78
C CYS A 144 -13.13 -5.65 -16.53
N VAL A 145 -11.90 -6.05 -16.25
CA VAL A 145 -10.68 -5.51 -16.88
C VAL A 145 -9.96 -6.61 -17.62
N SER A 146 -9.67 -6.40 -18.92
CA SER A 146 -8.94 -7.37 -19.74
C SER A 146 -7.43 -7.38 -19.45
N ASP A 147 -6.78 -8.52 -19.77
CA ASP A 147 -5.32 -8.65 -19.63
C ASP A 147 -4.56 -7.61 -20.47
N GLU A 148 -5.09 -7.21 -21.63
CA GLU A 148 -4.50 -6.17 -22.50
C GLU A 148 -4.41 -4.81 -21.79
N VAL A 149 -5.46 -4.43 -21.08
CA VAL A 149 -5.48 -3.19 -20.27
C VAL A 149 -4.46 -3.29 -19.13
N MET A 150 -4.36 -4.47 -18.52
CA MET A 150 -3.38 -4.74 -17.45
C MET A 150 -1.94 -4.58 -17.94
N GLU A 151 -1.62 -5.12 -19.11
CA GLU A 151 -0.28 -5.02 -19.72
C GLU A 151 0.06 -3.58 -20.08
N ARG A 152 -0.89 -2.84 -20.68
CA ARG A 152 -0.69 -1.43 -21.05
C ARG A 152 -0.24 -0.55 -19.87
N PHE A 153 -0.79 -0.80 -18.67
CA PHE A 153 -0.50 -0.03 -17.47
C PHE A 153 0.51 -0.70 -16.52
N SER A 154 1.19 -1.75 -16.96
CA SER A 154 2.20 -2.48 -16.18
C SER A 154 3.65 -2.06 -16.50
N LYS A 155 3.87 -0.85 -17.03
CA LYS A 155 5.19 -0.37 -17.48
C LYS A 155 6.28 -0.58 -16.43
N ARG A 156 5.98 -0.29 -15.17
CA ARG A 156 6.92 -0.47 -14.08
C ARG A 156 7.28 -1.93 -13.82
N ARG A 157 6.31 -2.82 -13.88
CA ARG A 157 6.52 -4.26 -13.74
C ARG A 157 7.42 -4.79 -14.86
N LEU A 158 7.14 -4.42 -16.09
CA LEU A 158 7.95 -4.82 -17.26
C LEU A 158 9.41 -4.34 -17.14
N GLN A 159 9.64 -3.12 -16.65
CA GLN A 159 10.99 -2.61 -16.39
C GLN A 159 11.76 -3.45 -15.35
N ILE A 160 11.10 -3.86 -14.27
CA ILE A 160 11.72 -4.67 -13.22
C ILE A 160 11.98 -6.09 -13.74
N GLU A 161 11.02 -6.71 -14.42
CA GLU A 161 11.14 -8.04 -15.01
C GLU A 161 12.28 -8.10 -16.06
N LYS A 162 12.42 -7.04 -16.87
CA LYS A 162 13.54 -6.90 -17.79
C LYS A 162 14.89 -6.86 -17.07
N ALA A 163 15.01 -6.01 -16.05
CA ALA A 163 16.24 -5.90 -15.25
C ALA A 163 16.57 -7.21 -14.50
N GLU A 164 15.55 -7.92 -14.01
CA GLU A 164 15.73 -9.25 -13.41
C GLU A 164 16.22 -10.27 -14.43
N ALA A 165 15.67 -10.26 -15.64
CA ALA A 165 16.10 -11.16 -16.72
C ALA A 165 17.56 -10.88 -17.15
N GLU A 166 17.95 -9.60 -17.28
CA GLU A 166 19.32 -9.19 -17.56
C GLU A 166 20.28 -9.65 -16.45
N PHE A 167 19.91 -9.49 -15.19
CA PHE A 167 20.69 -9.98 -14.06
C PHE A 167 20.88 -11.49 -14.09
N ILE A 168 19.81 -12.25 -14.39
CA ILE A 168 19.89 -13.72 -14.50
C ILE A 168 20.80 -14.14 -15.64
N ALA A 169 20.74 -13.45 -16.79
CA ALA A 169 21.61 -13.73 -17.95
C ALA A 169 23.08 -13.48 -17.62
N GLU A 170 23.41 -12.43 -16.85
CA GLU A 170 24.76 -12.07 -16.47
C GLU A 170 25.33 -12.97 -15.36
N HIS A 171 24.54 -13.31 -14.36
CA HIS A 171 24.99 -13.99 -13.14
C HIS A 171 24.63 -15.49 -13.09
N GLY A 172 23.82 -16.01 -13.99
CA GLY A 172 23.37 -17.41 -14.03
C GLY A 172 22.48 -17.84 -12.85
N ARG A 173 21.97 -16.88 -12.06
CA ARG A 173 21.11 -17.13 -10.90
C ARG A 173 20.08 -16.03 -10.71
N LYS A 174 19.02 -16.32 -9.95
CA LYS A 174 18.06 -15.29 -9.55
C LYS A 174 18.68 -14.30 -8.55
N PRO A 175 18.29 -13.03 -8.60
CA PRO A 175 18.72 -12.04 -7.64
C PRO A 175 18.21 -12.36 -6.21
N THR A 176 19.02 -12.07 -5.21
CA THR A 176 18.62 -12.08 -3.80
C THR A 176 17.61 -10.98 -3.50
N LEU A 177 17.00 -11.00 -2.31
CA LEU A 177 16.05 -9.95 -1.90
C LEU A 177 16.68 -8.54 -1.93
N SER A 178 17.94 -8.41 -1.50
CA SER A 178 18.68 -7.12 -1.52
C SER A 178 18.95 -6.66 -2.95
N GLU A 179 19.37 -7.57 -3.84
CA GLU A 179 19.62 -7.27 -5.24
C GLU A 179 18.31 -6.91 -5.97
N ASN A 180 17.21 -7.61 -5.70
CA ASN A 180 15.88 -7.24 -6.22
C ASN A 180 15.44 -5.84 -5.76
N ASN A 181 15.67 -5.50 -4.51
CA ASN A 181 15.41 -4.16 -4.00
C ASN A 181 16.27 -3.11 -4.72
N TYR A 182 17.55 -3.41 -4.95
CA TYR A 182 18.44 -2.52 -5.71
C TYR A 182 17.98 -2.36 -7.16
N LEU A 183 17.67 -3.45 -7.88
CA LEU A 183 17.13 -3.44 -9.24
C LEU A 183 15.84 -2.61 -9.32
N SER A 184 14.95 -2.78 -8.34
CA SER A 184 13.72 -2.02 -8.29
C SER A 184 13.93 -0.52 -7.99
N ILE A 185 15.05 -0.11 -7.41
CA ILE A 185 15.39 1.30 -7.18
C ILE A 185 16.13 1.87 -8.38
N SER A 186 17.14 1.18 -8.90
CA SER A 186 18.01 1.64 -9.99
C SER A 186 17.26 1.81 -11.33
N THR A 187 16.23 0.99 -11.56
CA THR A 187 15.37 1.09 -12.76
C THR A 187 14.26 2.15 -12.64
N ARG A 188 14.22 2.97 -11.56
CA ARG A 188 13.24 4.05 -11.45
C ARG A 188 13.55 5.17 -12.42
N SER A 189 12.59 5.49 -13.28
CA SER A 189 12.62 6.73 -14.07
C SER A 189 12.41 7.96 -13.18
N ASP A 190 12.86 9.11 -13.63
CA ASP A 190 12.56 10.39 -13.00
C ASP A 190 11.04 10.64 -12.95
N LYS A 191 10.60 11.35 -11.90
CA LYS A 191 9.19 11.72 -11.76
C LYS A 191 8.82 12.67 -12.91
N MET A 192 7.84 12.28 -13.72
CA MET A 192 7.29 13.19 -14.73
C MET A 192 6.64 14.39 -14.03
N LYS A 193 7.05 15.59 -14.46
CA LYS A 193 6.50 16.86 -13.96
C LYS A 193 5.19 17.13 -14.70
N THR A 194 4.07 16.75 -14.10
CA THR A 194 2.74 17.18 -14.56
C THR A 194 2.14 18.11 -13.53
N SER A 195 1.54 19.19 -14.00
CA SER A 195 1.07 20.27 -13.14
C SER A 195 -0.40 20.17 -12.76
N THR A 196 -1.21 19.34 -13.41
CA THR A 196 -2.65 19.26 -13.18
C THR A 196 -3.21 17.84 -13.33
N TRP A 197 -4.29 17.55 -12.59
CA TRP A 197 -5.08 16.32 -12.68
C TRP A 197 -5.56 16.02 -14.12
N ASN A 198 -6.03 17.03 -14.83
CA ASN A 198 -6.52 16.87 -16.21
C ASN A 198 -5.40 16.41 -17.15
N ALA A 199 -4.19 16.96 -17.03
CA ALA A 199 -3.03 16.55 -17.84
C ALA A 199 -2.61 15.10 -17.56
N VAL A 200 -2.77 14.60 -16.32
CA VAL A 200 -2.53 13.19 -15.98
C VAL A 200 -3.57 12.29 -16.64
N ARG A 201 -4.88 12.64 -16.54
CA ARG A 201 -5.96 11.88 -17.19
C ARG A 201 -5.83 11.87 -18.72
N GLU A 202 -5.53 12.99 -19.34
CA GLU A 202 -5.28 13.05 -20.78
C GLU A 202 -4.14 12.13 -21.21
N TYR A 203 -3.03 12.12 -20.46
CA TYR A 203 -1.90 11.20 -20.71
C TYR A 203 -2.29 9.73 -20.56
N GLN A 204 -3.15 9.41 -19.59
CA GLN A 204 -3.59 8.03 -19.32
C GLN A 204 -4.58 7.51 -20.39
N LEU A 205 -5.38 8.38 -20.99
CA LEU A 205 -6.40 8.04 -21.96
C LEU A 205 -5.91 8.06 -23.42
N GLY A 206 -4.82 8.78 -23.73
CA GLY A 206 -4.19 8.82 -25.06
C GLY A 206 -3.32 7.62 -25.32
#